data_74fa481ccdc37e4f62dfebf6ff58823d
#
_entry.id   74fa481ccdc37e4f62dfebf6ff58823d
#
_cell.length_a   1.000
_cell.length_b   1.000
_cell.length_c   1.000
_cell.angle_alpha   90.00
_cell.angle_beta   90.00
_cell.angle_gamma   90.00
#
_symmetry.space_group_name_H-M   'P 1'
#
loop_
_entity.id
_entity.type
_entity.pdbx_description
1 polymer ?
#
loop_
_entity_poly.entity_id
_entity_poly.type
_entity_poly.pdbx_seq_one_letter_code
_entity_poly.pdbx_strand_id
1 'polypeptide(L)'
;MTDDGKRRWKGPGKESKNTSGRQMTERKVTAHRAKNESSKRWIERQLQDPYVRKAKEEGYRARAAYKLLEINEKLDLLRKGQRVVDLGCAPGGWMQVALKKGALEVAGIDLLPVEPIEGAHIIEGDGNEPEEVAALREGLSGPVDLVLSDMAANTTGHKQTDHLRTVALVEMAVAFAIEHLAPGGTFCSKVFQGGATKDVLDTLKAHFKTVRHIKPP
;
A
#
# COMPACT_ATOMS: atom_id res chain seq x y z
N MET A 1 -9.05 59.39 19.00
CA MET A 1 -9.29 59.32 17.53
C MET A 1 -8.90 57.96 17.06
N THR A 2 -9.87 57.08 16.92
CA THR A 2 -9.69 55.64 16.57
C THR A 2 -10.05 55.48 15.10
N ASP A 3 -9.11 55.07 14.30
CA ASP A 3 -9.29 54.79 12.88
C ASP A 3 -9.82 53.36 12.70
N ASP A 4 -11.05 53.30 12.20
CA ASP A 4 -11.84 52.06 12.04
C ASP A 4 -11.65 51.51 10.63
N GLY A 5 -10.65 50.62 10.51
CA GLY A 5 -10.23 49.96 9.24
C GLY A 5 -11.29 48.99 8.71
N LYS A 6 -12.35 49.46 8.08
CA LYS A 6 -13.36 48.64 7.39
C LYS A 6 -12.79 47.88 6.22
N ARG A 7 -12.70 46.58 6.34
CA ARG A 7 -12.39 45.66 5.22
C ARG A 7 -13.54 45.68 4.21
N ARG A 8 -13.28 46.26 3.05
CA ARG A 8 -14.21 46.33 1.93
C ARG A 8 -14.35 44.98 1.23
N TRP A 9 -15.50 44.30 1.39
CA TRP A 9 -15.86 43.09 0.65
C TRP A 9 -15.95 43.41 -0.85
N LYS A 10 -15.20 42.68 -1.70
CA LYS A 10 -15.34 42.73 -3.16
C LYS A 10 -16.21 41.56 -3.60
N GLY A 11 -17.40 41.86 -4.10
CA GLY A 11 -18.34 40.88 -4.63
C GLY A 11 -17.77 39.98 -5.76
N PRO A 12 -18.53 38.93 -6.15
CA PRO A 12 -18.09 37.95 -7.10
C PRO A 12 -17.79 38.57 -8.48
N GLY A 13 -16.59 38.33 -9.00
CA GLY A 13 -16.17 38.75 -10.32
C GLY A 13 -16.98 38.05 -11.41
N LYS A 14 -17.24 38.75 -12.49
CA LYS A 14 -18.02 38.33 -13.65
C LYS A 14 -17.50 37.04 -14.26
N GLU A 15 -18.39 36.08 -14.54
CA GLU A 15 -18.14 34.86 -15.30
C GLU A 15 -17.64 35.21 -16.72
N SER A 16 -16.47 34.72 -17.04
CA SER A 16 -15.96 34.70 -18.42
C SER A 16 -16.27 33.33 -19.02
N LYS A 17 -17.24 33.31 -19.93
CA LYS A 17 -17.50 32.17 -20.82
C LYS A 17 -16.35 32.08 -21.82
N ASN A 18 -15.56 31.00 -21.72
CA ASN A 18 -14.71 30.59 -22.84
C ASN A 18 -14.71 29.04 -22.95
N THR A 19 -15.46 28.59 -23.92
CA THR A 19 -15.46 27.26 -24.50
C THR A 19 -14.29 27.15 -25.46
N SER A 20 -13.22 26.45 -25.08
CA SER A 20 -12.33 25.73 -26.00
C SER A 20 -11.28 24.94 -25.21
N GLY A 21 -11.04 23.75 -25.62
CA GLY A 21 -10.05 22.73 -25.28
C GLY A 21 -9.08 23.06 -24.15
N ARG A 22 -9.40 22.63 -22.95
CA ARG A 22 -8.54 22.80 -21.78
C ARG A 22 -7.34 21.85 -21.90
N GLN A 23 -6.23 22.32 -22.44
CA GLN A 23 -4.92 21.71 -22.19
C GLN A 23 -4.73 21.57 -20.69
N MET A 24 -4.36 20.35 -20.24
CA MET A 24 -4.13 20.06 -18.84
C MET A 24 -2.98 20.95 -18.34
N THR A 25 -3.30 21.96 -17.56
CA THR A 25 -2.32 22.77 -16.86
C THR A 25 -1.68 21.92 -15.76
N GLU A 26 -0.36 21.77 -15.80
CA GLU A 26 0.43 21.19 -14.72
C GLU A 26 0.05 21.82 -13.38
N ARG A 27 -0.44 21.01 -12.44
CA ARG A 27 -0.72 21.49 -11.09
C ARG A 27 0.59 21.67 -10.34
N LYS A 28 1.09 22.90 -10.27
CA LYS A 28 2.23 23.25 -9.44
C LYS A 28 1.85 23.18 -7.95
N VAL A 29 2.69 22.51 -7.17
CA VAL A 29 2.53 22.44 -5.71
C VAL A 29 2.90 23.79 -5.11
N THR A 30 1.96 24.42 -4.39
CA THR A 30 2.24 25.68 -3.68
C THR A 30 3.16 25.42 -2.49
N ALA A 31 4.11 26.31 -2.24
CA ALA A 31 5.20 26.18 -1.25
C ALA A 31 4.76 25.88 0.19
N HIS A 32 3.48 26.08 0.54
CA HIS A 32 2.94 25.83 1.88
C HIS A 32 2.73 24.34 2.24
N ARG A 33 2.80 23.40 1.29
CA ARG A 33 2.56 21.95 1.55
C ARG A 33 3.82 21.10 1.64
N ALA A 34 4.98 21.62 1.32
CA ALA A 34 6.22 20.86 1.36
C ALA A 34 7.24 21.53 2.27
N LYS A 35 7.73 20.79 3.29
CA LYS A 35 8.72 21.31 4.26
C LYS A 35 10.14 21.44 3.68
N ASN A 36 10.44 20.75 2.57
CA ASN A 36 11.73 20.81 1.90
C ASN A 36 11.60 20.48 0.38
N GLU A 37 12.65 20.76 -0.41
CA GLU A 37 12.67 20.51 -1.85
C GLU A 37 12.50 19.01 -2.23
N SER A 38 12.98 18.10 -1.41
CA SER A 38 12.82 16.66 -1.60
C SER A 38 11.34 16.26 -1.49
N SER A 39 10.64 16.74 -0.47
CA SER A 39 9.20 16.53 -0.29
C SER A 39 8.38 17.12 -1.44
N LYS A 40 8.78 18.31 -1.93
CA LYS A 40 8.12 18.95 -3.07
C LYS A 40 8.23 18.12 -4.34
N ARG A 41 9.44 17.67 -4.70
CA ARG A 41 9.68 16.78 -5.85
C ARG A 41 8.97 15.44 -5.74
N TRP A 42 8.83 14.93 -4.52
CA TRP A 42 8.07 13.69 -4.27
C TRP A 42 6.57 13.91 -4.52
N ILE A 43 5.99 14.99 -3.99
CA ILE A 43 4.57 15.34 -4.19
C ILE A 43 4.29 15.59 -5.68
N GLU A 44 5.16 16.33 -6.37
CA GLU A 44 5.02 16.59 -7.82
C GLU A 44 5.02 15.29 -8.63
N ARG A 45 5.94 14.36 -8.35
CA ARG A 45 5.96 13.03 -8.98
C ARG A 45 4.69 12.25 -8.71
N GLN A 46 4.17 12.27 -7.47
CA GLN A 46 2.91 11.60 -7.12
C GLN A 46 1.71 12.19 -7.87
N LEU A 47 1.65 13.51 -8.02
CA LEU A 47 0.56 14.18 -8.73
C LEU A 47 0.58 13.95 -10.25
N GLN A 48 1.75 13.69 -10.82
CA GLN A 48 1.95 13.41 -12.25
C GLN A 48 1.86 11.92 -12.59
N ASP A 49 1.86 11.04 -11.58
CA ASP A 49 1.80 9.59 -11.79
C ASP A 49 0.42 9.18 -12.33
N PRO A 50 0.34 8.61 -13.55
CA PRO A 50 -0.93 8.21 -14.16
C PRO A 50 -1.67 7.16 -13.33
N TYR A 51 -0.95 6.30 -12.61
CA TYR A 51 -1.56 5.29 -11.73
C TYR A 51 -2.22 5.91 -10.49
N VAL A 52 -1.73 7.03 -9.98
CA VAL A 52 -2.40 7.76 -8.88
C VAL A 52 -3.74 8.29 -9.32
N ARG A 53 -3.81 8.88 -10.52
CA ARG A 53 -5.07 9.38 -11.08
C ARG A 53 -6.03 8.24 -11.36
N LYS A 54 -5.55 7.20 -12.04
CA LYS A 54 -6.34 6.01 -12.37
C LYS A 54 -6.89 5.32 -11.10
N ALA A 55 -6.07 5.19 -10.05
CA ALA A 55 -6.51 4.64 -8.77
C ALA A 55 -7.69 5.43 -8.19
N LYS A 56 -7.62 6.74 -8.22
CA LYS A 56 -8.70 7.61 -7.75
C LYS A 56 -9.97 7.48 -8.60
N GLU A 57 -9.83 7.37 -9.91
CA GLU A 57 -10.96 7.20 -10.84
C GLU A 57 -11.64 5.84 -10.66
N GLU A 58 -10.88 4.77 -10.38
CA GLU A 58 -11.39 3.41 -10.18
C GLU A 58 -11.73 3.09 -8.70
N GLY A 59 -11.60 4.07 -7.79
CA GLY A 59 -11.95 3.93 -6.37
C GLY A 59 -10.93 3.13 -5.54
N TYR A 60 -9.69 2.98 -6.02
CA TYR A 60 -8.61 2.44 -5.21
C TYR A 60 -7.97 3.50 -4.33
N ARG A 61 -7.62 3.13 -3.09
CA ARG A 61 -7.00 4.03 -2.12
C ARG A 61 -5.54 4.38 -2.44
N ALA A 62 -4.86 3.50 -3.18
CA ALA A 62 -3.47 3.68 -3.55
C ALA A 62 -3.16 3.12 -4.93
N ARG A 63 -2.18 3.74 -5.61
CA ARG A 63 -1.64 3.21 -6.87
C ARG A 63 -1.01 1.82 -6.73
N ALA A 64 -0.62 1.43 -5.51
CA ALA A 64 -0.09 0.10 -5.21
C ALA A 64 -1.06 -1.03 -5.60
N ALA A 65 -2.38 -0.77 -5.68
CA ALA A 65 -3.37 -1.71 -6.19
C ALA A 65 -3.01 -2.26 -7.58
N TYR A 66 -2.47 -1.41 -8.46
CA TYR A 66 -2.09 -1.86 -9.81
C TYR A 66 -0.91 -2.81 -9.83
N LYS A 67 0.03 -2.70 -8.88
CA LYS A 67 1.10 -3.69 -8.75
C LYS A 67 0.54 -5.09 -8.48
N LEU A 68 -0.41 -5.18 -7.56
CA LEU A 68 -1.04 -6.46 -7.24
C LEU A 68 -1.89 -6.98 -8.41
N LEU A 69 -2.61 -6.10 -9.12
CA LEU A 69 -3.36 -6.47 -10.32
C LEU A 69 -2.44 -7.03 -11.40
N GLU A 70 -1.33 -6.37 -11.71
CA GLU A 70 -0.34 -6.82 -12.71
C GLU A 70 0.34 -8.15 -12.32
N ILE A 71 0.67 -8.31 -11.03
CA ILE A 71 1.20 -9.58 -10.52
C ILE A 71 0.14 -10.66 -10.64
N ASN A 72 -1.11 -10.35 -10.31
CA ASN A 72 -2.22 -11.30 -10.39
C ASN A 72 -2.52 -11.73 -11.83
N GLU A 73 -2.43 -10.84 -12.81
CA GLU A 73 -2.57 -11.16 -14.23
C GLU A 73 -1.52 -12.18 -14.70
N LYS A 74 -0.30 -12.10 -14.15
CA LYS A 74 0.81 -13.00 -14.53
C LYS A 74 0.80 -14.34 -13.80
N LEU A 75 0.29 -14.38 -12.58
CA LEU A 75 0.48 -15.53 -11.68
C LEU A 75 -0.82 -16.15 -11.17
N ASP A 76 -1.96 -15.53 -11.39
CA ASP A 76 -3.26 -15.97 -10.85
C ASP A 76 -3.20 -16.25 -9.33
N LEU A 77 -2.67 -15.26 -8.57
CA LEU A 77 -2.51 -15.36 -7.12
C LEU A 77 -3.84 -15.32 -6.38
N LEU A 78 -4.70 -14.39 -6.81
CA LEU A 78 -5.99 -14.10 -6.17
C LEU A 78 -7.08 -14.93 -6.83
N ARG A 79 -7.68 -15.82 -6.06
CA ARG A 79 -8.77 -16.71 -6.48
C ARG A 79 -9.99 -16.50 -5.61
N LYS A 80 -11.15 -16.73 -6.20
CA LYS A 80 -12.42 -16.68 -5.47
C LYS A 80 -12.42 -17.68 -4.30
N GLY A 81 -12.87 -17.21 -3.14
CA GLY A 81 -13.03 -18.04 -1.95
C GLY A 81 -11.79 -18.17 -1.06
N GLN A 82 -10.68 -17.50 -1.39
CA GLN A 82 -9.48 -17.50 -0.54
C GLN A 82 -9.63 -16.63 0.70
N ARG A 83 -8.94 -17.03 1.76
CA ARG A 83 -8.67 -16.22 2.93
C ARG A 83 -7.32 -15.54 2.78
N VAL A 84 -7.32 -14.21 2.78
CA VAL A 84 -6.16 -13.39 2.44
C VAL A 84 -5.75 -12.56 3.64
N VAL A 85 -4.45 -12.54 3.95
CA VAL A 85 -3.85 -11.61 4.91
C VAL A 85 -2.96 -10.62 4.17
N ASP A 86 -3.08 -9.33 4.51
CA ASP A 86 -2.26 -8.23 3.98
C ASP A 86 -1.43 -7.58 5.10
N LEU A 87 -0.13 -7.82 5.10
CA LEU A 87 0.83 -7.26 6.05
C LEU A 87 1.37 -5.92 5.54
N GLY A 88 1.20 -4.85 6.33
CA GLY A 88 1.45 -3.49 5.88
C GLY A 88 0.34 -3.00 4.97
N CYS A 89 -0.91 -3.18 5.41
CA CYS A 89 -2.07 -3.01 4.55
C CYS A 89 -2.44 -1.57 4.23
N ALA A 90 -1.91 -0.57 4.97
CA ALA A 90 -2.25 0.84 4.75
C ALA A 90 -1.85 1.35 3.35
N PRO A 91 -2.71 2.10 2.70
CA PRO A 91 -4.05 2.56 3.05
C PRO A 91 -5.18 1.59 2.64
N GLY A 92 -4.91 0.34 2.25
CA GLY A 92 -5.90 -0.69 1.95
C GLY A 92 -6.05 -1.03 0.46
N GLY A 93 -5.14 -0.57 -0.38
CA GLY A 93 -5.25 -0.79 -1.84
C GLY A 93 -5.19 -2.27 -2.24
N TRP A 94 -4.35 -3.06 -1.62
CA TRP A 94 -4.23 -4.50 -1.91
C TRP A 94 -5.43 -5.28 -1.36
N MET A 95 -5.92 -4.92 -0.18
CA MET A 95 -7.16 -5.50 0.38
C MET A 95 -8.36 -5.26 -0.56
N GLN A 96 -8.50 -4.04 -1.11
CA GLN A 96 -9.55 -3.75 -2.08
C GLN A 96 -9.46 -4.64 -3.35
N VAL A 97 -8.23 -4.89 -3.82
CA VAL A 97 -8.01 -5.81 -4.97
C VAL A 97 -8.42 -7.23 -4.59
N ALA A 98 -8.02 -7.73 -3.43
CA ALA A 98 -8.36 -9.06 -2.96
C ALA A 98 -9.89 -9.26 -2.87
N LEU A 99 -10.61 -8.32 -2.27
CA LEU A 99 -12.08 -8.33 -2.19
C LEU A 99 -12.74 -8.31 -3.58
N LYS A 100 -12.29 -7.41 -4.47
CA LYS A 100 -12.82 -7.34 -5.86
C LYS A 100 -12.56 -8.61 -6.67
N LYS A 101 -11.50 -9.37 -6.35
CA LYS A 101 -11.19 -10.66 -6.96
C LYS A 101 -11.96 -11.83 -6.33
N GLY A 102 -12.79 -11.56 -5.33
CA GLY A 102 -13.69 -12.52 -4.73
C GLY A 102 -13.06 -13.34 -3.59
N ALA A 103 -12.07 -12.80 -2.90
CA ALA A 103 -11.61 -13.36 -1.63
C ALA A 103 -12.82 -13.56 -0.69
N LEU A 104 -12.84 -14.67 0.04
CA LEU A 104 -13.88 -14.99 1.01
C LEU A 104 -13.78 -14.09 2.24
N GLU A 105 -12.56 -13.94 2.73
CA GLU A 105 -12.22 -13.14 3.90
C GLU A 105 -10.91 -12.44 3.63
N VAL A 106 -10.81 -11.19 4.07
CA VAL A 106 -9.60 -10.38 3.97
C VAL A 106 -9.32 -9.77 5.33
N ALA A 107 -8.15 -10.05 5.88
CA ALA A 107 -7.66 -9.43 7.10
C ALA A 107 -6.37 -8.65 6.82
N GLY A 108 -6.18 -7.52 7.47
CA GLY A 108 -5.00 -6.68 7.30
C GLY A 108 -4.49 -6.08 8.59
N ILE A 109 -3.19 -5.90 8.69
CA ILE A 109 -2.52 -5.26 9.83
C ILE A 109 -1.53 -4.22 9.36
N ASP A 110 -1.52 -3.06 10.01
CA ASP A 110 -0.54 -1.98 9.75
C ASP A 110 -0.35 -1.15 11.02
N LEU A 111 0.84 -0.58 11.18
CA LEU A 111 1.15 0.41 12.25
C LEU A 111 0.41 1.74 12.03
N LEU A 112 -0.04 2.00 10.81
CA LEU A 112 -0.79 3.19 10.46
C LEU A 112 -2.29 2.89 10.47
N PRO A 113 -3.13 3.85 10.89
CA PRO A 113 -4.56 3.69 10.82
C PRO A 113 -5.03 3.54 9.37
N VAL A 114 -5.96 2.63 9.17
CA VAL A 114 -6.60 2.36 7.88
C VAL A 114 -8.09 2.60 8.01
N GLU A 115 -8.63 3.45 7.15
CA GLU A 115 -10.07 3.65 7.07
C GLU A 115 -10.79 2.31 6.81
N PRO A 116 -11.93 2.05 7.45
CA PRO A 116 -12.65 0.79 7.29
C PRO A 116 -12.93 0.45 5.81
N ILE A 117 -12.78 -0.82 5.46
CA ILE A 117 -13.11 -1.37 4.15
C ILE A 117 -14.19 -2.41 4.35
N GLU A 118 -15.31 -2.25 3.67
CA GLU A 118 -16.41 -3.22 3.74
C GLU A 118 -15.94 -4.61 3.33
N GLY A 119 -16.18 -5.61 4.18
CA GLY A 119 -15.75 -6.99 3.96
C GLY A 119 -14.31 -7.29 4.37
N ALA A 120 -13.60 -6.34 5.01
CA ALA A 120 -12.26 -6.58 5.53
C ALA A 120 -12.19 -6.39 7.05
N HIS A 121 -11.39 -7.23 7.70
CA HIS A 121 -11.01 -7.10 9.11
C HIS A 121 -9.64 -6.41 9.20
N ILE A 122 -9.55 -5.30 9.92
CA ILE A 122 -8.36 -4.45 9.93
C ILE A 122 -7.92 -4.22 11.37
N ILE A 123 -6.64 -4.48 11.64
CA ILE A 123 -5.98 -4.22 12.93
C ILE A 123 -4.95 -3.12 12.74
N GLU A 124 -5.02 -2.08 13.57
CA GLU A 124 -3.93 -1.12 13.75
C GLU A 124 -2.96 -1.69 14.78
N GLY A 125 -1.76 -2.11 14.34
CA GLY A 125 -0.82 -2.80 15.20
C GLY A 125 0.44 -3.31 14.51
N ASP A 126 1.31 -3.97 15.30
CA ASP A 126 2.57 -4.56 14.84
C ASP A 126 2.38 -6.08 14.58
N GLY A 127 2.65 -6.50 13.36
CA GLY A 127 2.62 -7.92 12.98
C GLY A 127 3.67 -8.81 13.69
N ASN A 128 4.52 -8.25 14.54
CA ASN A 128 5.42 -9.00 15.43
C ASN A 128 4.79 -9.28 16.81
N GLU A 129 3.72 -8.59 17.18
CA GLU A 129 3.10 -8.73 18.48
C GLU A 129 2.08 -9.88 18.47
N PRO A 130 2.27 -10.94 19.31
CA PRO A 130 1.41 -12.13 19.27
C PRO A 130 -0.07 -11.84 19.51
N GLU A 131 -0.39 -10.89 20.38
CA GLU A 131 -1.77 -10.51 20.70
C GLU A 131 -2.46 -9.84 19.49
N GLU A 132 -1.74 -9.02 18.74
CA GLU A 132 -2.24 -8.34 17.55
C GLU A 132 -2.38 -9.30 16.37
N VAL A 133 -1.44 -10.25 16.23
CA VAL A 133 -1.55 -11.35 15.27
C VAL A 133 -2.76 -12.24 15.60
N ALA A 134 -3.02 -12.52 16.88
CA ALA A 134 -4.20 -13.27 17.30
C ALA A 134 -5.48 -12.51 16.93
N ALA A 135 -5.56 -11.20 17.21
CA ALA A 135 -6.69 -10.35 16.83
C ALA A 135 -6.88 -10.29 15.31
N LEU A 136 -5.79 -10.22 14.53
CA LEU A 136 -5.85 -10.30 13.07
C LEU A 136 -6.50 -11.60 12.60
N ARG A 137 -6.17 -12.71 13.24
CA ARG A 137 -6.70 -14.02 12.89
C ARG A 137 -8.17 -14.21 13.26
N GLU A 138 -8.71 -13.47 14.22
CA GLU A 138 -10.15 -13.48 14.54
C GLU A 138 -11.01 -13.04 13.35
N GLY A 139 -10.46 -12.28 12.42
CA GLY A 139 -11.11 -11.90 11.15
C GLY A 139 -11.19 -13.00 10.11
N LEU A 140 -10.69 -14.22 10.42
CA LEU A 140 -10.64 -15.34 9.48
C LEU A 140 -11.27 -16.59 10.09
N SER A 141 -12.20 -17.22 9.38
CA SER A 141 -12.88 -18.44 9.83
C SER A 141 -12.05 -19.72 9.64
N GLY A 142 -10.86 -19.63 9.08
CA GLY A 142 -10.03 -20.81 8.80
C GLY A 142 -8.59 -20.46 8.45
N PRO A 143 -7.82 -21.42 7.91
CA PRO A 143 -6.42 -21.22 7.56
C PRO A 143 -6.25 -20.20 6.44
N VAL A 144 -5.08 -19.54 6.42
CA VAL A 144 -4.75 -18.50 5.43
C VAL A 144 -4.33 -19.15 4.10
N ASP A 145 -4.94 -18.74 3.00
CA ASP A 145 -4.61 -19.24 1.66
C ASP A 145 -3.57 -18.38 0.94
N LEU A 146 -3.54 -17.07 1.26
CA LEU A 146 -2.65 -16.12 0.64
C LEU A 146 -2.19 -15.07 1.66
N VAL A 147 -0.88 -14.91 1.80
CA VAL A 147 -0.26 -13.79 2.54
C VAL A 147 0.35 -12.83 1.54
N LEU A 148 -0.04 -11.56 1.66
CA LEU A 148 0.45 -10.43 0.89
C LEU A 148 1.28 -9.51 1.80
N SER A 149 2.31 -8.84 1.24
CA SER A 149 3.06 -7.82 1.96
C SER A 149 3.62 -6.77 1.00
N ASP A 150 3.15 -5.51 1.10
CA ASP A 150 3.75 -4.34 0.44
C ASP A 150 4.47 -3.43 1.45
N MET A 151 4.90 -3.99 2.59
CA MET A 151 5.59 -3.25 3.64
C MET A 151 6.82 -2.52 3.12
N ALA A 152 7.02 -1.31 3.61
CA ALA A 152 8.19 -0.49 3.33
C ALA A 152 8.63 0.28 4.59
N ALA A 153 9.88 0.12 4.97
CA ALA A 153 10.45 0.93 6.04
C ALA A 153 10.50 2.41 5.64
N ASN A 154 10.22 3.29 6.60
CA ASN A 154 10.48 4.71 6.43
C ASN A 154 11.98 4.94 6.23
N THR A 155 12.35 5.61 5.13
CA THR A 155 13.74 5.89 4.80
C THR A 155 14.30 6.95 5.75
N THR A 156 15.43 6.64 6.37
CA THR A 156 16.20 7.58 7.22
C THR A 156 17.18 8.40 6.40
N GLY A 157 17.47 7.97 5.16
CA GLY A 157 18.53 8.50 4.30
C GLY A 157 19.89 7.84 4.52
N HIS A 158 20.03 6.99 5.55
CA HIS A 158 21.23 6.22 5.80
C HIS A 158 21.09 4.83 5.18
N LYS A 159 21.77 4.58 4.06
CA LYS A 159 21.59 3.39 3.21
C LYS A 159 21.67 2.06 3.98
N GLN A 160 22.61 1.95 4.91
CA GLN A 160 22.82 0.71 5.67
C GLN A 160 21.68 0.44 6.66
N THR A 161 21.22 1.48 7.36
CA THR A 161 20.07 1.39 8.27
C THR A 161 18.78 1.08 7.52
N ASP A 162 18.56 1.75 6.38
CA ASP A 162 17.37 1.55 5.55
C ASP A 162 17.35 0.13 4.95
N HIS A 163 18.51 -0.39 4.57
CA HIS A 163 18.66 -1.78 4.11
C HIS A 163 18.29 -2.78 5.20
N LEU A 164 18.88 -2.66 6.40
CA LEU A 164 18.60 -3.56 7.52
C LEU A 164 17.11 -3.56 7.92
N ARG A 165 16.48 -2.39 7.96
CA ARG A 165 15.05 -2.28 8.23
C ARG A 165 14.20 -2.97 7.16
N THR A 166 14.57 -2.84 5.90
CA THR A 166 13.88 -3.49 4.79
C THR A 166 14.01 -5.00 4.89
N VAL A 167 15.21 -5.52 5.19
CA VAL A 167 15.42 -6.96 5.38
C VAL A 167 14.58 -7.49 6.53
N ALA A 168 14.57 -6.81 7.68
CA ALA A 168 13.78 -7.22 8.86
C ALA A 168 12.28 -7.32 8.54
N LEU A 169 11.71 -6.38 7.76
CA LEU A 169 10.31 -6.46 7.35
C LEU A 169 10.02 -7.66 6.44
N VAL A 170 10.95 -8.00 5.55
CA VAL A 170 10.80 -9.19 4.69
C VAL A 170 10.90 -10.46 5.52
N GLU A 171 11.85 -10.54 6.45
CA GLU A 171 12.02 -11.68 7.36
C GLU A 171 10.77 -11.90 8.23
N MET A 172 10.19 -10.84 8.77
CA MET A 172 8.94 -10.91 9.52
C MET A 172 7.80 -11.44 8.66
N ALA A 173 7.63 -10.92 7.45
CA ALA A 173 6.58 -11.38 6.54
C ALA A 173 6.76 -12.86 6.13
N VAL A 174 8.01 -13.31 5.95
CA VAL A 174 8.34 -14.71 5.66
C VAL A 174 8.00 -15.60 6.86
N ALA A 175 8.40 -15.20 8.08
CA ALA A 175 8.09 -15.94 9.30
C ALA A 175 6.59 -16.08 9.49
N PHE A 176 5.82 -14.97 9.35
CA PHE A 176 4.38 -14.98 9.40
C PHE A 176 3.77 -15.95 8.36
N ALA A 177 4.24 -15.89 7.12
CA ALA A 177 3.72 -16.74 6.05
C ALA A 177 3.99 -18.23 6.32
N ILE A 178 5.17 -18.58 6.81
CA ILE A 178 5.52 -19.97 7.16
C ILE A 178 4.64 -20.50 8.28
N GLU A 179 4.35 -19.69 9.29
CA GLU A 179 3.58 -20.08 10.45
C GLU A 179 2.07 -20.22 10.18
N HIS A 180 1.52 -19.33 9.33
CA HIS A 180 0.07 -19.17 9.24
C HIS A 180 -0.56 -19.65 7.92
N LEU A 181 0.23 -19.87 6.86
CA LEU A 181 -0.30 -20.38 5.61
C LEU A 181 -0.75 -21.84 5.71
N ALA A 182 -1.89 -22.10 5.10
CA ALA A 182 -2.32 -23.48 4.85
C ALA A 182 -1.32 -24.21 3.95
N PRO A 183 -1.24 -25.55 4.04
CA PRO A 183 -0.52 -26.35 3.03
C PRO A 183 -1.00 -26.02 1.62
N GLY A 184 -0.07 -25.68 0.73
CA GLY A 184 -0.38 -25.22 -0.63
C GLY A 184 -0.74 -23.74 -0.76
N GLY A 185 -0.73 -23.00 0.34
CA GLY A 185 -0.91 -21.55 0.34
C GLY A 185 0.20 -20.79 -0.37
N THR A 186 -0.05 -19.53 -0.66
CA THR A 186 0.86 -18.68 -1.44
C THR A 186 1.31 -17.47 -0.62
N PHE A 187 2.56 -17.07 -0.79
CA PHE A 187 3.13 -15.86 -0.22
C PHE A 187 3.60 -14.93 -1.33
N CYS A 188 3.24 -13.65 -1.25
CA CYS A 188 3.70 -12.61 -2.16
C CYS A 188 4.13 -11.37 -1.39
N SER A 189 5.41 -11.03 -1.47
CA SER A 189 5.97 -9.87 -0.78
C SER A 189 6.74 -8.97 -1.73
N LYS A 190 6.63 -7.66 -1.50
CA LYS A 190 7.54 -6.70 -2.11
C LYS A 190 8.91 -6.82 -1.46
N VAL A 191 9.93 -6.90 -2.31
CA VAL A 191 11.33 -6.76 -1.91
C VAL A 191 12.00 -5.64 -2.68
N PHE A 192 12.78 -4.81 -2.01
CA PHE A 192 13.63 -3.84 -2.68
C PHE A 192 14.89 -4.53 -3.22
N GLN A 193 15.54 -3.90 -4.20
CA GLN A 193 16.80 -4.42 -4.74
C GLN A 193 17.83 -4.60 -3.62
N GLY A 194 18.31 -5.82 -3.42
CA GLY A 194 19.18 -6.19 -2.31
C GLY A 194 18.45 -6.57 -1.01
N GLY A 195 17.10 -6.46 -0.94
CA GLY A 195 16.32 -6.81 0.26
C GLY A 195 16.05 -8.30 0.44
N ALA A 196 16.22 -9.11 -0.61
CA ALA A 196 16.20 -10.58 -0.49
C ALA A 196 17.63 -11.05 -0.26
N THR A 197 18.01 -11.24 0.99
CA THR A 197 19.30 -11.83 1.34
C THR A 197 19.33 -13.30 0.94
N LYS A 198 20.54 -13.88 0.88
CA LYS A 198 20.70 -15.32 0.63
C LYS A 198 19.91 -16.13 1.65
N ASP A 199 19.96 -15.74 2.92
CA ASP A 199 19.31 -16.47 4.03
C ASP A 199 17.78 -16.45 3.89
N VAL A 200 17.19 -15.33 3.52
CA VAL A 200 15.74 -15.23 3.20
C VAL A 200 15.38 -16.15 2.03
N LEU A 201 16.18 -16.17 0.96
CA LEU A 201 15.92 -17.03 -0.19
C LEU A 201 16.05 -18.51 0.14
N ASP A 202 17.04 -18.89 0.94
CA ASP A 202 17.25 -20.27 1.38
C ASP A 202 16.10 -20.72 2.29
N THR A 203 15.63 -19.86 3.20
CA THR A 203 14.43 -20.10 4.02
C THR A 203 13.18 -20.30 3.16
N LEU A 204 12.95 -19.42 2.20
CA LEU A 204 11.81 -19.55 1.28
C LEU A 204 11.85 -20.86 0.49
N LYS A 205 13.01 -21.24 -0.05
CA LYS A 205 13.19 -22.51 -0.80
C LYS A 205 13.00 -23.75 0.06
N ALA A 206 13.29 -23.67 1.36
CA ALA A 206 13.07 -24.78 2.28
C ALA A 206 11.59 -25.03 2.58
N HIS A 207 10.75 -23.98 2.54
CA HIS A 207 9.34 -24.05 2.94
C HIS A 207 8.36 -24.00 1.75
N PHE A 208 8.76 -23.40 0.62
CA PHE A 208 7.88 -23.22 -0.53
C PHE A 208 8.38 -24.04 -1.74
N LYS A 209 7.46 -24.75 -2.38
CA LYS A 209 7.76 -25.57 -3.57
C LYS A 209 8.35 -24.76 -4.72
N THR A 210 7.92 -23.50 -4.85
CA THR A 210 8.36 -22.61 -5.94
C THR A 210 8.59 -21.20 -5.40
N VAL A 211 9.76 -20.64 -5.68
CA VAL A 211 10.12 -19.25 -5.35
C VAL A 211 10.44 -18.51 -6.66
N ARG A 212 9.80 -17.36 -6.89
CA ARG A 212 9.98 -16.57 -8.11
C ARG A 212 10.21 -15.11 -7.76
N HIS A 213 11.17 -14.48 -8.42
CA HIS A 213 11.31 -13.03 -8.44
C HIS A 213 10.57 -12.46 -9.65
N ILE A 214 9.71 -11.49 -9.41
CA ILE A 214 8.96 -10.80 -10.45
C ILE A 214 9.28 -9.32 -10.36
N LYS A 215 9.68 -8.75 -11.48
CA LYS A 215 9.79 -7.30 -11.62
C LYS A 215 8.50 -6.83 -12.29
N PRO A 216 7.65 -6.05 -11.62
CA PRO A 216 6.55 -5.35 -12.27
C PRO A 216 7.11 -4.42 -13.33
N PRO A 217 6.39 -4.16 -14.42
CA PRO A 217 6.80 -3.22 -15.45
C PRO A 217 6.99 -1.79 -14.93
#